data_5e369b85d739e401db46f145a3de2fa7
#
_entry.id   5e369b85d739e401db46f145a3de2fa7
#
_cell.length_a   1.000
_cell.length_b   1.000
_cell.length_c   1.000
_cell.angle_alpha   90.00
_cell.angle_beta   90.00
_cell.angle_gamma   90.00
#
_symmetry.space_group_name_H-M   'P 1'
#
loop_
_entity.id
_entity.type
_entity.pdbx_description
1 polymer ?
#
loop_
_entity_poly.entity_id
_entity_poly.type
_entity_poly.pdbx_seq_one_letter_code
_entity_poly.pdbx_strand_id
1 'polypeptide(L)'
;MPAALSPYAWPILLLLGSNIFMTLAWYGHLRFKDTPLATVILAAWGIAFIEYCMAVPANRWGNDAYTTAQLKTLQEVITLVVFAGFSVFYLKENITLNHAVGFALIAAGAFFVFRGPL
;
A
#
# COMPACT_ATOMS: atom_id res chain seq x y z
N MET A 1 15.21 14.21 3.78
CA MET A 1 15.38 12.98 2.96
C MET A 1 16.84 12.62 2.90
N PRO A 2 17.21 11.32 3.09
CA PRO A 2 18.62 10.93 3.06
C PRO A 2 19.27 11.20 1.70
N ALA A 3 20.48 11.72 1.72
CA ALA A 3 21.20 12.02 0.48
C ALA A 3 21.62 10.77 -0.29
N ALA A 4 21.67 9.62 0.38
CA ALA A 4 22.08 8.35 -0.24
C ALA A 4 21.03 7.75 -1.16
N LEU A 5 19.76 8.20 -1.07
CA LEU A 5 18.66 7.65 -1.85
C LEU A 5 18.18 8.66 -2.88
N SER A 6 17.84 8.17 -4.07
CA SER A 6 17.23 8.97 -5.11
C SER A 6 15.90 9.58 -4.64
N PRO A 7 15.55 10.82 -5.08
CA PRO A 7 14.22 11.37 -4.82
C PRO A 7 13.08 10.51 -5.34
N TYR A 8 13.35 9.65 -6.30
CA TYR A 8 12.35 8.72 -6.85
C TYR A 8 12.22 7.44 -6.05
N ALA A 9 13.32 6.96 -5.45
CA ALA A 9 13.32 5.71 -4.69
C ALA A 9 12.77 5.89 -3.28
N TRP A 10 13.05 7.01 -2.64
CA TRP A 10 12.71 7.25 -1.25
C TRP A 10 11.21 7.17 -0.97
N PRO A 11 10.34 7.84 -1.79
CA PRO A 11 8.91 7.72 -1.58
C PRO A 11 8.39 6.29 -1.77
N ILE A 12 8.96 5.54 -2.71
CA ILE A 12 8.55 4.15 -2.95
C ILE A 12 8.83 3.29 -1.72
N LEU A 13 9.99 3.43 -1.10
CA LEU A 13 10.34 2.67 0.10
C LEU A 13 9.42 3.00 1.26
N LEU A 14 9.11 4.28 1.46
CA LEU A 14 8.17 4.70 2.52
C LEU A 14 6.76 4.20 2.24
N LEU A 15 6.31 4.26 1.00
CA LEU A 15 4.99 3.75 0.63
C LEU A 15 4.91 2.24 0.80
N LEU A 16 5.97 1.52 0.49
CA LEU A 16 6.00 0.07 0.71
C LEU A 16 5.82 -0.26 2.18
N GLY A 17 6.59 0.40 3.06
CA GLY A 17 6.44 0.22 4.51
C GLY A 17 5.06 0.62 5.00
N SER A 18 4.57 1.77 4.54
CA SER A 18 3.24 2.26 4.91
C SER A 18 2.16 1.25 4.53
N ASN A 19 2.23 0.65 3.36
CA ASN A 19 1.23 -0.29 2.91
C ASN A 19 1.25 -1.62 3.67
N ILE A 20 2.40 -2.03 4.18
CA ILE A 20 2.45 -3.19 5.06
C ILE A 20 1.64 -2.92 6.32
N PHE A 21 1.83 -1.76 6.96
CA PHE A 21 1.07 -1.40 8.14
C PHE A 21 -0.41 -1.17 7.84
N MET A 22 -0.72 -0.53 6.70
CA MET A 22 -2.10 -0.30 6.30
C MET A 22 -2.84 -1.62 6.09
N THR A 23 -2.21 -2.57 5.43
CA THR A 23 -2.82 -3.88 5.20
C THR A 23 -3.09 -4.59 6.52
N LEU A 24 -2.16 -4.50 7.47
CA LEU A 24 -2.37 -5.04 8.81
C LEU A 24 -3.52 -4.35 9.53
N ALA A 25 -3.62 -3.02 9.40
CA ALA A 25 -4.69 -2.26 10.06
C ALA A 25 -6.06 -2.63 9.51
N TRP A 26 -6.18 -2.77 8.19
CA TRP A 26 -7.47 -3.05 7.56
C TRP A 26 -7.88 -4.51 7.63
N TYR A 27 -6.93 -5.44 7.52
CA TYR A 27 -7.25 -6.85 7.30
C TYR A 27 -6.62 -7.80 8.29
N GLY A 28 -5.66 -7.36 9.10
CA GLY A 28 -4.98 -8.23 10.06
C GLY A 28 -5.93 -8.82 11.10
N HIS A 29 -6.95 -8.05 11.48
CA HIS A 29 -7.93 -8.50 12.47
C HIS A 29 -8.84 -9.62 11.97
N LEU A 30 -8.87 -9.86 10.66
CA LEU A 30 -9.71 -10.93 10.11
C LEU A 30 -9.28 -12.31 10.59
N ARG A 31 -8.06 -12.43 11.09
CA ARG A 31 -7.58 -13.66 11.70
C ARG A 31 -8.05 -13.84 13.15
N PHE A 32 -8.59 -12.78 13.75
CA PHE A 32 -9.00 -12.75 15.15
C PHE A 32 -10.45 -12.32 15.28
N LYS A 33 -11.35 -13.03 14.59
CA LYS A 33 -12.77 -12.63 14.52
C LYS A 33 -13.49 -12.75 15.85
N ASP A 34 -12.94 -13.49 16.80
CA ASP A 34 -13.53 -13.63 18.13
C ASP A 34 -13.20 -12.47 19.06
N THR A 35 -12.27 -11.60 18.67
CA THR A 35 -11.88 -10.43 19.45
C THR A 35 -13.01 -9.37 19.38
N PRO A 36 -13.33 -8.71 20.52
CA PRO A 36 -14.37 -7.67 20.51
C PRO A 36 -14.06 -6.56 19.51
N LEU A 37 -15.10 -6.08 18.84
CA LEU A 37 -14.96 -5.08 17.78
C LEU A 37 -14.26 -3.81 18.26
N ALA A 38 -14.58 -3.33 19.45
CA ALA A 38 -13.98 -2.10 19.98
C ALA A 38 -12.46 -2.26 20.15
N THR A 39 -12.01 -3.42 20.63
CA THR A 39 -10.57 -3.71 20.77
C THR A 39 -9.89 -3.72 19.43
N VAL A 40 -10.52 -4.34 18.43
CA VAL A 40 -9.97 -4.40 17.07
C VAL A 40 -9.83 -3.00 16.47
N ILE A 41 -10.87 -2.16 16.64
CA ILE A 41 -10.84 -0.80 16.11
C ILE A 41 -9.69 -0.01 16.72
N LEU A 42 -9.50 -0.10 18.04
CA LEU A 42 -8.44 0.63 18.73
C LEU A 42 -7.06 0.15 18.28
N ALA A 43 -6.88 -1.17 18.19
CA ALA A 43 -5.61 -1.74 17.74
C ALA A 43 -5.30 -1.35 16.30
N ALA A 44 -6.28 -1.45 15.42
CA ALA A 44 -6.12 -1.08 14.01
C ALA A 44 -5.82 0.41 13.85
N TRP A 45 -6.47 1.24 14.65
CA TRP A 45 -6.21 2.68 14.66
C TRP A 45 -4.77 2.99 15.04
N GLY A 46 -4.23 2.31 16.06
CA GLY A 46 -2.84 2.46 16.45
C GLY A 46 -1.87 2.06 15.33
N ILE A 47 -2.17 0.97 14.64
CA ILE A 47 -1.36 0.54 13.49
C ILE A 47 -1.45 1.58 12.37
N ALA A 48 -2.64 2.12 12.12
CA ALA A 48 -2.83 3.14 11.10
C ALA A 48 -2.05 4.42 11.41
N PHE A 49 -1.86 4.76 12.69
CA PHE A 49 -1.04 5.90 13.07
C PHE A 49 0.40 5.71 12.59
N ILE A 50 0.96 4.51 12.77
CA ILE A 50 2.32 4.19 12.30
C ILE A 50 2.37 4.31 10.77
N GLU A 51 1.33 3.81 10.08
CA GLU A 51 1.21 3.93 8.63
C GLU A 51 1.25 5.39 8.19
N TYR A 52 0.52 6.26 8.87
CA TYR A 52 0.53 7.69 8.56
C TYR A 52 1.90 8.31 8.71
N CYS A 53 2.67 7.90 9.70
CA CYS A 53 4.02 8.41 9.90
C CYS A 53 4.95 8.09 8.73
N MET A 54 4.58 7.12 7.90
CA MET A 54 5.33 6.76 6.70
C MET A 54 4.68 7.32 5.44
N ALA A 55 3.34 7.25 5.34
CA ALA A 55 2.62 7.66 4.13
C ALA A 55 2.64 9.19 3.94
N VAL A 56 2.44 9.95 5.00
CA VAL A 56 2.40 11.41 4.87
C VAL A 56 3.75 11.96 4.41
N PRO A 57 4.89 11.59 5.01
CA PRO A 57 6.18 12.02 4.47
C PRO A 57 6.43 11.54 3.04
N ALA A 58 6.01 10.31 2.73
CA ALA A 58 6.18 9.76 1.38
C ALA A 58 5.48 10.62 0.35
N ASN A 59 4.24 11.03 0.64
CA ASN A 59 3.47 11.86 -0.27
C ASN A 59 3.99 13.29 -0.32
N ARG A 60 4.34 13.85 0.84
CA ARG A 60 4.77 15.23 0.93
C ARG A 60 6.12 15.46 0.25
N TRP A 61 7.09 14.60 0.56
CA TRP A 61 8.41 14.68 -0.06
C TRP A 61 8.40 14.13 -1.48
N GLY A 62 7.63 13.07 -1.71
CA GLY A 62 7.55 12.45 -3.03
C GLY A 62 6.92 13.34 -4.06
N ASN A 63 6.08 14.29 -3.66
CA ASN A 63 5.45 15.22 -4.60
C ASN A 63 6.46 16.14 -5.28
N ASP A 64 7.67 16.23 -4.79
CA ASP A 64 8.74 16.96 -5.49
C ASP A 64 9.23 16.20 -6.73
N ALA A 65 9.12 14.87 -6.73
CA ALA A 65 9.58 14.03 -7.85
C ALA A 65 8.43 13.46 -8.68
N TYR A 66 7.27 13.23 -8.05
CA TYR A 66 6.11 12.62 -8.69
C TYR A 66 4.91 13.54 -8.60
N THR A 67 4.04 13.50 -9.62
CA THR A 67 2.74 14.16 -9.52
C THR A 67 1.87 13.43 -8.49
N THR A 68 0.81 14.11 -8.02
CA THR A 68 -0.13 13.49 -7.09
C THR A 68 -0.77 12.24 -7.68
N ALA A 69 -1.12 12.27 -8.97
CA ALA A 69 -1.69 11.12 -9.66
C ALA A 69 -0.70 9.94 -9.70
N GLN A 70 0.57 10.23 -9.93
CA GLN A 70 1.60 9.20 -9.93
C GLN A 70 1.79 8.59 -8.55
N LEU A 71 1.77 9.41 -7.49
CA LEU A 71 1.88 8.93 -6.11
C LEU A 71 0.71 8.03 -5.76
N LYS A 72 -0.51 8.44 -6.13
CA LYS A 72 -1.70 7.62 -5.88
C LYS A 72 -1.60 6.28 -6.61
N THR A 73 -1.15 6.31 -7.85
CA THR A 73 -0.99 5.10 -8.65
C THR A 73 0.07 4.17 -8.07
N LEU A 74 1.19 4.73 -7.61
CA LEU A 74 2.22 3.94 -6.92
C LEU A 74 1.63 3.24 -5.69
N GLN A 75 0.83 3.97 -4.90
CA GLN A 75 0.19 3.40 -3.73
C GLN A 75 -0.73 2.24 -4.10
N GLU A 76 -1.52 2.40 -5.16
CA GLU A 76 -2.44 1.35 -5.58
C GLU A 76 -1.70 0.09 -6.03
N VAL A 77 -0.63 0.24 -6.81
CA VAL A 77 0.16 -0.91 -7.25
C VAL A 77 0.84 -1.59 -6.06
N ILE A 78 1.46 -0.81 -5.18
CA ILE A 78 2.12 -1.34 -4.00
C ILE A 78 1.10 -2.03 -3.09
N THR A 79 -0.07 -1.41 -2.90
CA THR A 79 -1.15 -1.97 -2.10
C THR A 79 -1.55 -3.36 -2.61
N LEU A 80 -1.69 -3.53 -3.92
CA LEU A 80 -2.06 -4.81 -4.50
C LEU A 80 -0.99 -5.86 -4.30
N VAL A 81 0.28 -5.50 -4.48
CA VAL A 81 1.38 -6.44 -4.29
C VAL A 81 1.47 -6.87 -2.83
N VAL A 82 1.42 -5.92 -1.90
CA VAL A 82 1.46 -6.20 -0.47
C VAL A 82 0.25 -7.03 -0.06
N PHE A 83 -0.94 -6.67 -0.55
CA PHE A 83 -2.17 -7.39 -0.22
C PHE A 83 -2.12 -8.82 -0.76
N ALA A 84 -1.61 -9.03 -1.97
CA ALA A 84 -1.52 -10.37 -2.53
C ALA A 84 -0.63 -11.27 -1.65
N GLY A 85 0.53 -10.77 -1.24
CA GLY A 85 1.40 -11.52 -0.33
C GLY A 85 0.76 -11.76 1.01
N PHE A 86 0.12 -10.74 1.58
CA PHE A 86 -0.57 -10.84 2.86
C PHE A 86 -1.71 -11.87 2.81
N SER A 87 -2.51 -11.82 1.74
CA SER A 87 -3.64 -12.72 1.58
C SER A 87 -3.19 -14.18 1.53
N VAL A 88 -2.14 -14.45 0.78
CA VAL A 88 -1.64 -15.83 0.62
C VAL A 88 -0.95 -16.32 1.90
N PHE A 89 -0.06 -15.50 2.49
CA PHE A 89 0.81 -15.97 3.58
C PHE A 89 0.20 -15.77 4.96
N TYR A 90 -0.58 -14.72 5.16
CA TYR A 90 -1.15 -14.43 6.48
C TYR A 90 -2.59 -14.94 6.61
N LEU A 91 -3.46 -14.60 5.67
CA LEU A 91 -4.86 -15.02 5.69
C LEU A 91 -5.07 -16.44 5.16
N LYS A 92 -4.08 -17.01 4.49
CA LYS A 92 -4.14 -18.35 3.91
C LYS A 92 -5.23 -18.49 2.84
N GLU A 93 -5.50 -17.42 2.12
CA GLU A 93 -6.46 -17.42 1.02
C GLU A 93 -5.72 -17.59 -0.29
N ASN A 94 -6.39 -18.25 -1.25
CA ASN A 94 -5.79 -18.49 -2.56
C ASN A 94 -6.07 -17.35 -3.51
N ILE A 95 -5.08 -17.01 -4.34
CA ILE A 95 -5.27 -16.06 -5.43
C ILE A 95 -5.64 -16.85 -6.66
N THR A 96 -6.81 -16.52 -7.22
CA THR A 96 -7.33 -17.21 -8.41
C THR A 96 -6.80 -16.53 -9.68
N LEU A 97 -7.04 -17.19 -10.82
CA LEU A 97 -6.72 -16.62 -12.11
C LEU A 97 -7.44 -15.28 -12.34
N ASN A 98 -8.69 -15.17 -11.88
CA ASN A 98 -9.44 -13.92 -12.01
C ASN A 98 -8.79 -12.79 -11.22
N HIS A 99 -8.28 -13.07 -10.03
CA HIS A 99 -7.53 -12.08 -9.26
C HIS A 99 -6.28 -11.63 -10.03
N ALA A 100 -5.54 -12.58 -10.60
CA ALA A 100 -4.33 -12.28 -11.35
C ALA A 100 -4.64 -11.42 -12.57
N VAL A 101 -5.71 -11.73 -13.29
CA VAL A 101 -6.15 -10.93 -14.46
C VAL A 101 -6.54 -9.52 -14.03
N GLY A 102 -7.32 -9.40 -12.96
CA GLY A 102 -7.74 -8.10 -12.45
C GLY A 102 -6.54 -7.24 -12.02
N PHE A 103 -5.61 -7.83 -11.29
CA PHE A 103 -4.40 -7.11 -10.87
C PHE A 103 -3.55 -6.70 -12.06
N ALA A 104 -3.45 -7.54 -13.10
CA ALA A 104 -2.73 -7.21 -14.32
C ALA A 104 -3.36 -6.03 -15.05
N LEU A 105 -4.70 -5.95 -15.07
CA LEU A 105 -5.40 -4.82 -15.68
C LEU A 105 -5.14 -3.52 -14.92
N ILE A 106 -5.08 -3.58 -13.61
CA ILE A 106 -4.75 -2.41 -12.80
C ILE A 106 -3.32 -1.96 -13.08
N ALA A 107 -2.39 -2.90 -13.19
CA ALA A 107 -1.00 -2.58 -13.53
C ALA A 107 -0.90 -1.94 -14.92
N ALA A 108 -1.71 -2.41 -15.88
CA ALA A 108 -1.77 -1.80 -17.21
C ALA A 108 -2.28 -0.37 -17.13
N GLY A 109 -3.29 -0.11 -16.29
CA GLY A 109 -3.78 1.24 -16.05
C GLY A 109 -2.71 2.14 -15.47
N ALA A 110 -1.91 1.61 -14.53
CA ALA A 110 -0.80 2.35 -13.94
C ALA A 110 0.23 2.78 -14.99
N PHE A 111 0.49 1.92 -15.96
CA PHE A 111 1.40 2.25 -17.06
C PHE A 111 0.98 3.52 -17.76
N PHE A 112 -0.31 3.67 -18.05
CA PHE A 112 -0.80 4.87 -18.74
C PHE A 112 -0.68 6.13 -17.88
N VAL A 113 -0.87 6.02 -16.58
CA VAL A 113 -0.71 7.16 -15.68
C VAL A 113 0.72 7.68 -15.70
N PHE A 114 1.70 6.79 -15.73
CA PHE A 114 3.10 7.18 -15.74
C PHE A 114 3.59 7.61 -17.11
N ARG A 115 2.95 7.16 -18.17
CA ARG A 115 3.35 7.49 -19.52
C ARG A 115 2.89 8.88 -19.97
N GLY A 116 1.74 9.36 -19.44
CA GLY A 116 1.16 10.63 -19.89
C GLY A 116 2.10 11.79 -19.80
N PRO A 117 1.66 12.99 -20.23
CA PRO A 117 0.36 13.32 -20.77
C PRO A 117 0.19 12.87 -22.22
N LEU A 118 -1.01 12.55 -22.57
CA LEU A 118 -1.37 12.23 -23.96
C LEU A 118 -2.17 13.36 -24.56
#